data_48164fda9c3042aff42f6514d6f815db
#
_entry.id   48164fda9c3042aff42f6514d6f815db
#
_cell.length_a   1.000
_cell.length_b   1.000
_cell.length_c   1.000
_cell.angle_alpha   90.00
_cell.angle_beta   90.00
_cell.angle_gamma   90.00
#
_symmetry.space_group_name_H-M   'P 1'
#
loop_
_entity.id
_entity.type
_entity.pdbx_description
1 polymer ?
#
loop_
_entity_poly.entity_id
_entity_poly.type
_entity_poly.pdbx_seq_one_letter_code
_entity_poly.pdbx_strand_id
1 'polypeptide(L)'
;MRKTTALIAAIALLGSLTACASGTGSSIAGCNPVVTPGTASAVVKAPGKLGSAPKVNFPTPLYTKTTEVSTIIAGKGAPITAGQPVIFNVTILNGADATPLQKTSYAATGGSLITAGKSTFPAVSLGVECAQVGSRIAIVGSAKDSHNGVADATNGIGKDDSFIYVVDVKGAFLAKANGADQIPVNGMPAIVLTADGTPGISVPAHTAPKSSTVNVLKKGDGATVKSDQFLVVKYTAIGWNSKTVFDSTWTDHQASVIQVGSATVSTGLSKALIGQRVGSQILAVLPPKAAAVADGSGKAPADDAAVYVVDILGVAG
;
A
#
# COMPACT_ATOMS: atom_id res chain seq x y z
N MET A 1 -60.90 -21.18 50.61
CA MET A 1 -60.16 -21.35 51.89
C MET A 1 -58.77 -21.92 51.54
N ARG A 2 -57.79 -21.38 52.22
CA ARG A 2 -56.37 -21.77 52.29
C ARG A 2 -55.46 -21.39 51.07
N LYS A 3 -54.76 -20.31 51.38
CA LYS A 3 -53.52 -19.81 50.71
C LYS A 3 -52.36 -20.71 51.11
N THR A 4 -51.45 -21.01 50.12
CA THR A 4 -50.10 -21.46 50.45
C THR A 4 -49.13 -20.71 49.58
N THR A 5 -48.40 -19.86 50.23
CA THR A 5 -47.26 -19.10 49.77
C THR A 5 -46.03 -20.04 49.61
N ALA A 6 -45.43 -20.11 48.48
CA ALA A 6 -44.13 -20.75 48.27
C ALA A 6 -43.07 -19.69 48.06
N LEU A 7 -42.14 -19.56 48.99
CA LEU A 7 -40.94 -18.76 48.96
C LEU A 7 -39.88 -19.48 48.05
N ILE A 8 -39.43 -18.85 47.03
CA ILE A 8 -38.25 -19.31 46.24
C ILE A 8 -37.06 -18.43 46.59
N ALA A 9 -36.10 -19.02 47.31
CA ALA A 9 -34.82 -18.40 47.59
C ALA A 9 -33.92 -18.46 46.35
N ALA A 10 -33.57 -17.30 45.81
CA ALA A 10 -32.58 -17.18 44.74
C ALA A 10 -31.17 -17.11 45.36
N ILE A 11 -30.38 -18.16 45.15
CA ILE A 11 -28.96 -18.19 45.50
C ILE A 11 -28.19 -17.56 44.32
N ALA A 12 -27.65 -16.37 44.51
CA ALA A 12 -26.74 -15.72 43.58
C ALA A 12 -25.35 -16.34 43.75
N LEU A 13 -24.91 -17.17 42.79
CA LEU A 13 -23.51 -17.56 42.63
C LEU A 13 -22.76 -16.42 41.89
N LEU A 14 -22.00 -15.64 42.66
CA LEU A 14 -20.97 -14.77 42.12
C LEU A 14 -19.74 -15.62 41.71
N GLY A 15 -19.74 -16.08 40.48
CA GLY A 15 -18.55 -16.68 39.83
C GLY A 15 -17.59 -15.57 39.41
N SER A 16 -16.52 -15.38 40.18
CA SER A 16 -15.38 -14.57 39.81
C SER A 16 -14.66 -15.22 38.63
N LEU A 17 -14.93 -14.75 37.41
CA LEU A 17 -14.11 -15.04 36.22
C LEU A 17 -12.81 -14.22 36.33
N THR A 18 -11.78 -14.83 36.87
CA THR A 18 -10.41 -14.39 36.61
C THR A 18 -10.10 -14.71 35.15
N ALA A 19 -10.34 -13.75 34.25
CA ALA A 19 -9.85 -13.80 32.89
C ALA A 19 -8.33 -13.67 32.93
N CYS A 20 -7.62 -14.80 32.83
CA CYS A 20 -6.24 -14.81 32.37
C CYS A 20 -6.21 -14.16 30.98
N ALA A 21 -5.71 -12.93 30.90
CA ALA A 21 -5.40 -12.28 29.63
C ALA A 21 -4.15 -12.95 29.04
N SER A 22 -4.31 -14.15 28.51
CA SER A 22 -3.45 -14.69 27.48
C SER A 22 -3.75 -13.88 26.22
N GLY A 23 -2.76 -13.11 25.74
CA GLY A 23 -2.87 -12.24 24.57
C GLY A 23 -3.26 -13.01 23.29
N THR A 24 -4.54 -13.28 23.14
CA THR A 24 -5.13 -13.64 21.87
C THR A 24 -5.24 -12.36 21.06
N GLY A 25 -4.38 -12.21 20.06
CA GLY A 25 -4.48 -11.12 19.10
C GLY A 25 -5.92 -11.04 18.60
N SER A 26 -6.58 -9.93 18.92
CA SER A 26 -7.94 -9.67 18.43
C SER A 26 -7.90 -9.71 16.91
N SER A 27 -8.47 -10.74 16.31
CA SER A 27 -8.69 -10.77 14.87
C SER A 27 -9.58 -9.58 14.52
N ILE A 28 -9.06 -8.66 13.74
CA ILE A 28 -9.86 -7.53 13.24
C ILE A 28 -10.91 -8.13 12.31
N ALA A 29 -12.18 -7.89 12.62
CA ALA A 29 -13.29 -8.45 11.85
C ALA A 29 -13.11 -8.17 10.34
N GLY A 30 -13.12 -9.23 9.54
CA GLY A 30 -13.00 -9.14 8.08
C GLY A 30 -11.57 -9.11 7.52
N CYS A 31 -10.53 -9.35 8.34
CA CYS A 31 -9.15 -9.43 7.88
C CYS A 31 -8.46 -10.69 8.41
N ASN A 32 -7.81 -11.45 7.51
CA ASN A 32 -7.03 -12.65 7.83
C ASN A 32 -5.55 -12.36 7.53
N PRO A 33 -4.75 -11.91 8.52
CA PRO A 33 -3.37 -11.57 8.29
C PRO A 33 -2.52 -12.81 7.97
N VAL A 34 -1.62 -12.68 6.99
CA VAL A 34 -0.59 -13.71 6.70
C VAL A 34 0.46 -13.76 7.81
N VAL A 35 0.74 -12.60 8.41
CA VAL A 35 1.70 -12.44 9.50
C VAL A 35 0.94 -12.17 10.80
N THR A 36 1.25 -12.92 11.84
CA THR A 36 0.55 -12.88 13.12
C THR A 36 1.47 -12.39 14.25
N PRO A 37 0.91 -11.96 15.39
CA PRO A 37 1.70 -11.67 16.58
C PRO A 37 2.49 -12.89 17.06
N GLY A 38 3.72 -12.62 17.54
CA GLY A 38 4.59 -13.63 18.10
C GLY A 38 5.44 -13.10 19.23
N THR A 39 6.27 -13.96 19.82
CA THR A 39 7.08 -13.61 20.99
C THR A 39 8.13 -12.55 20.69
N ALA A 40 8.71 -12.55 19.49
CA ALA A 40 9.70 -11.57 19.09
C ALA A 40 9.06 -10.18 18.88
N SER A 41 7.93 -10.09 18.21
CA SER A 41 7.26 -8.81 18.00
C SER A 41 6.64 -8.22 19.28
N ALA A 42 6.21 -9.06 20.21
CA ALA A 42 5.59 -8.63 21.46
C ALA A 42 6.55 -7.91 22.45
N VAL A 43 7.86 -8.20 22.38
CA VAL A 43 8.84 -7.58 23.26
C VAL A 43 9.36 -6.23 22.77
N VAL A 44 9.05 -5.84 21.52
CA VAL A 44 9.44 -4.55 20.96
C VAL A 44 8.60 -3.43 21.58
N LYS A 45 9.28 -2.44 22.16
CA LYS A 45 8.67 -1.24 22.75
C LYS A 45 9.06 -0.02 21.92
N ALA A 46 8.08 0.79 21.59
CA ALA A 46 8.30 2.03 20.84
C ALA A 46 7.29 3.09 21.28
N PRO A 47 7.43 3.62 22.52
CA PRO A 47 6.54 4.64 23.06
C PRO A 47 6.69 5.97 22.31
N GLY A 48 5.76 6.87 22.55
CA GLY A 48 5.76 8.23 22.01
C GLY A 48 4.58 8.48 21.06
N LYS A 49 4.46 9.74 20.65
CA LYS A 49 3.36 10.20 19.80
C LYS A 49 3.51 9.64 18.37
N LEU A 50 2.40 9.24 17.77
CA LEU A 50 2.33 8.89 16.34
C LEU A 50 2.80 10.07 15.47
N GLY A 51 3.49 9.76 14.37
CA GLY A 51 4.05 10.77 13.48
C GLY A 51 5.35 11.40 13.97
N SER A 52 5.92 10.91 15.08
CA SER A 52 7.26 11.28 15.55
C SER A 52 8.12 10.03 15.67
N ALA A 53 9.40 10.13 15.33
CA ALA A 53 10.32 9.01 15.41
C ALA A 53 10.35 8.43 16.85
N PRO A 54 9.98 7.16 17.04
CA PRO A 54 9.92 6.56 18.35
C PRO A 54 11.34 6.23 18.89
N LYS A 55 11.47 6.19 20.20
CA LYS A 55 12.60 5.52 20.83
C LYS A 55 12.28 4.03 20.91
N VAL A 56 12.94 3.24 20.06
CA VAL A 56 12.72 1.79 20.00
C VAL A 56 13.58 1.09 21.03
N ASN A 57 13.02 0.12 21.75
CA ASN A 57 13.72 -0.70 22.72
C ASN A 57 13.24 -2.15 22.64
N PHE A 58 14.16 -3.10 22.64
CA PHE A 58 13.95 -4.55 22.64
C PHE A 58 15.19 -5.27 23.18
N PRO A 59 15.08 -6.51 23.68
CA PRO A 59 16.25 -7.30 24.09
C PRO A 59 17.09 -7.68 22.87
N THR A 60 18.42 -7.55 22.97
CA THR A 60 19.36 -7.99 21.94
C THR A 60 20.18 -9.19 22.42
N PRO A 61 20.46 -10.16 21.53
CA PRO A 61 19.97 -10.24 20.15
C PRO A 61 18.50 -10.68 20.05
N LEU A 62 17.76 -10.16 19.08
CA LEU A 62 16.39 -10.53 18.77
C LEU A 62 16.29 -11.09 17.35
N TYR A 63 15.97 -12.36 17.24
CA TYR A 63 15.83 -13.10 15.98
C TYR A 63 14.46 -13.75 15.87
N THR A 64 13.99 -13.93 14.64
CA THR A 64 12.81 -14.75 14.33
C THR A 64 13.04 -15.55 13.03
N LYS A 65 12.47 -16.75 12.96
CA LYS A 65 12.50 -17.59 11.75
C LYS A 65 11.38 -17.21 10.77
N THR A 66 10.29 -16.64 11.28
CA THR A 66 9.12 -16.18 10.52
C THR A 66 8.82 -14.76 10.90
N THR A 67 8.43 -13.94 9.96
CA THR A 67 8.04 -12.55 10.23
C THR A 67 6.85 -12.52 11.19
N GLU A 68 6.92 -11.64 12.20
CA GLU A 68 5.90 -11.44 13.22
C GLU A 68 5.48 -9.98 13.28
N VAL A 69 4.23 -9.69 13.67
CA VAL A 69 3.74 -8.32 13.84
C VAL A 69 2.93 -8.18 15.10
N SER A 70 3.19 -7.11 15.88
CA SER A 70 2.40 -6.75 17.07
C SER A 70 2.00 -5.27 17.02
N THR A 71 0.78 -4.97 17.47
CA THR A 71 0.30 -3.58 17.58
C THR A 71 0.84 -2.94 18.86
N ILE A 72 1.55 -1.82 18.73
CA ILE A 72 2.04 -1.01 19.85
C ILE A 72 1.00 0.06 20.21
N ILE A 73 0.47 0.76 19.21
CA ILE A 73 -0.60 1.75 19.36
C ILE A 73 -1.69 1.38 18.37
N ALA A 74 -2.90 1.14 18.88
CA ALA A 74 -4.03 0.81 18.03
C ALA A 74 -4.47 2.02 17.20
N GLY A 75 -4.71 1.80 15.91
CA GLY A 75 -5.36 2.76 15.03
C GLY A 75 -6.88 2.74 15.19
N LYS A 76 -7.55 3.72 14.59
CA LYS A 76 -9.02 3.81 14.56
C LYS A 76 -9.57 3.76 13.13
N GLY A 77 -8.70 3.77 12.13
CA GLY A 77 -9.10 3.70 10.73
C GLY A 77 -9.44 2.28 10.29
N ALA A 78 -9.83 2.16 9.03
CA ALA A 78 -10.11 0.86 8.43
C ALA A 78 -8.88 -0.06 8.43
N PRO A 79 -9.06 -1.39 8.55
CA PRO A 79 -8.00 -2.36 8.38
C PRO A 79 -7.51 -2.34 6.92
N ILE A 80 -6.20 -2.50 6.75
CA ILE A 80 -5.55 -2.58 5.45
C ILE A 80 -5.76 -3.98 4.87
N THR A 81 -6.19 -4.04 3.62
CA THR A 81 -6.34 -5.30 2.89
C THR A 81 -5.26 -5.47 1.82
N ALA A 82 -5.04 -6.71 1.39
CA ALA A 82 -4.07 -7.02 0.33
C ALA A 82 -4.34 -6.18 -0.95
N GLY A 83 -3.26 -5.75 -1.59
CA GLY A 83 -3.30 -4.93 -2.80
C GLY A 83 -3.45 -3.43 -2.55
N GLN A 84 -3.78 -2.98 -1.33
CA GLN A 84 -3.86 -1.56 -1.00
C GLN A 84 -2.46 -0.93 -0.87
N PRO A 85 -2.18 0.18 -1.55
CA PRO A 85 -1.03 1.01 -1.25
C PRO A 85 -1.17 1.66 0.12
N VAL A 86 -0.09 1.65 0.89
CA VAL A 86 -0.03 2.16 2.27
C VAL A 86 1.10 3.18 2.35
N ILE A 87 0.80 4.38 2.85
CA ILE A 87 1.79 5.38 3.20
C ILE A 87 2.07 5.32 4.70
N PHE A 88 3.34 5.31 5.07
CA PHE A 88 3.77 5.11 6.45
C PHE A 88 5.10 5.80 6.75
N ASN A 89 5.37 6.04 8.04
CA ASN A 89 6.72 6.30 8.53
C ASN A 89 7.30 5.03 9.15
N VAL A 90 8.61 4.88 9.07
CA VAL A 90 9.31 3.69 9.59
C VAL A 90 10.63 4.06 10.25
N THR A 91 10.97 3.34 11.31
CA THR A 91 12.31 3.24 11.90
C THR A 91 12.73 1.79 11.83
N ILE A 92 13.90 1.51 11.26
CA ILE A 92 14.45 0.16 11.04
C ILE A 92 15.74 0.00 11.83
N LEU A 93 15.84 -1.07 12.60
CA LEU A 93 17.02 -1.43 13.38
C LEU A 93 17.44 -2.87 13.08
N ASN A 94 18.74 -3.15 13.24
CA ASN A 94 19.22 -4.52 13.24
C ASN A 94 18.81 -5.22 14.56
N GLY A 95 18.23 -6.40 14.48
CA GLY A 95 17.82 -7.19 15.64
C GLY A 95 19.01 -7.75 16.44
N ALA A 96 20.19 -7.92 15.82
CA ALA A 96 21.35 -8.47 16.48
C ALA A 96 21.88 -7.57 17.60
N ASP A 97 21.90 -6.25 17.38
CA ASP A 97 22.60 -5.28 18.25
C ASP A 97 21.84 -3.96 18.44
N ALA A 98 20.64 -3.81 17.85
CA ALA A 98 19.85 -2.59 17.83
C ALA A 98 20.48 -1.42 17.04
N THR A 99 21.46 -1.67 16.17
CA THR A 99 22.04 -0.64 15.30
C THR A 99 20.96 -0.07 14.37
N PRO A 100 20.79 1.27 14.30
CA PRO A 100 19.86 1.90 13.36
C PRO A 100 20.30 1.70 11.92
N LEU A 101 19.41 1.14 11.08
CA LEU A 101 19.66 0.92 9.66
C LEU A 101 19.06 2.04 8.79
N GLN A 102 17.81 2.40 9.04
CA GLN A 102 17.10 3.41 8.26
C GLN A 102 15.95 4.02 9.06
N LYS A 103 15.59 5.25 8.73
CA LYS A 103 14.35 5.88 9.20
C LYS A 103 13.84 6.89 8.16
N THR A 104 12.52 7.05 8.09
CA THR A 104 11.90 8.17 7.36
C THR A 104 12.09 9.47 8.13
N SER A 105 11.82 10.62 7.47
CA SER A 105 11.91 11.93 8.11
C SER A 105 10.85 12.17 9.19
N TYR A 106 9.79 11.37 9.23
CA TYR A 106 8.59 11.60 10.06
C TYR A 106 7.92 12.97 9.81
N ALA A 107 8.13 13.52 8.62
CA ALA A 107 7.45 14.75 8.23
C ALA A 107 5.92 14.57 8.16
N ALA A 108 5.18 15.65 8.36
CA ALA A 108 3.72 15.63 8.29
C ALA A 108 3.22 15.19 6.91
N THR A 109 3.89 15.66 5.85
CA THR A 109 3.66 15.23 4.46
C THR A 109 4.71 14.21 4.05
N GLY A 110 4.37 13.35 3.09
CA GLY A 110 5.26 12.28 2.60
C GLY A 110 5.28 11.04 3.50
N GLY A 111 6.30 10.22 3.34
CA GLY A 111 6.47 8.91 3.95
C GLY A 111 6.93 7.88 2.91
N SER A 112 7.14 6.65 3.33
CA SER A 112 7.36 5.54 2.42
C SER A 112 6.02 4.99 1.92
N LEU A 113 6.01 4.47 0.70
CA LEU A 113 4.87 3.79 0.10
C LEU A 113 5.20 2.31 -0.09
N ILE A 114 4.26 1.44 0.25
CA ILE A 114 4.32 0.00 -0.06
C ILE A 114 2.91 -0.49 -0.40
N THR A 115 2.82 -1.53 -1.20
CA THR A 115 1.54 -2.23 -1.39
C THR A 115 1.45 -3.39 -0.41
N ALA A 116 0.37 -3.47 0.37
CA ALA A 116 0.12 -4.55 1.31
C ALA A 116 -0.02 -5.91 0.58
N GLY A 117 0.51 -6.97 1.15
CA GLY A 117 0.51 -8.32 0.59
C GLY A 117 1.78 -8.65 -0.20
N LYS A 118 1.67 -9.11 -1.44
CA LYS A 118 2.84 -9.47 -2.27
C LYS A 118 3.65 -8.22 -2.64
N SER A 119 4.95 -8.26 -2.38
CA SER A 119 5.88 -7.16 -2.67
C SER A 119 7.32 -7.68 -2.68
N THR A 120 8.23 -6.87 -3.22
CA THR A 120 9.68 -7.07 -3.13
C THR A 120 10.24 -6.87 -1.72
N PHE A 121 9.46 -6.31 -0.79
CA PHE A 121 9.80 -6.14 0.62
C PHE A 121 8.81 -6.90 1.52
N PRO A 122 8.91 -8.24 1.59
CA PRO A 122 7.87 -9.08 2.21
C PRO A 122 7.62 -8.74 3.68
N ALA A 123 8.66 -8.48 4.48
CA ALA A 123 8.49 -8.20 5.90
C ALA A 123 7.50 -7.05 6.16
N VAL A 124 7.66 -5.92 5.48
CA VAL A 124 6.81 -4.75 5.69
C VAL A 124 5.47 -4.90 4.99
N SER A 125 5.45 -5.37 3.74
CA SER A 125 4.22 -5.49 2.95
C SER A 125 3.21 -6.47 3.54
N LEU A 126 3.68 -7.59 4.07
CA LEU A 126 2.85 -8.57 4.79
C LEU A 126 2.51 -8.08 6.20
N GLY A 127 3.47 -7.40 6.88
CA GLY A 127 3.28 -6.91 8.25
C GLY A 127 2.28 -5.77 8.38
N VAL A 128 2.05 -4.96 7.33
CA VAL A 128 1.04 -3.89 7.33
C VAL A 128 -0.36 -4.41 7.00
N GLU A 129 -0.47 -5.62 6.46
CA GLU A 129 -1.77 -6.24 6.18
C GLU A 129 -2.54 -6.46 7.50
N CYS A 130 -3.81 -6.12 7.51
CA CYS A 130 -4.68 -6.05 8.68
C CYS A 130 -4.30 -4.99 9.75
N ALA A 131 -3.21 -4.25 9.61
CA ALA A 131 -3.00 -3.08 10.45
C ALA A 131 -4.08 -2.01 10.19
N GLN A 132 -4.43 -1.25 11.22
CA GLN A 132 -5.39 -0.14 11.07
C GLN A 132 -4.67 1.16 10.70
N VAL A 133 -5.28 1.96 9.85
CA VAL A 133 -4.78 3.33 9.62
C VAL A 133 -4.77 4.10 10.94
N GLY A 134 -3.67 4.81 11.19
CA GLY A 134 -3.44 5.50 12.46
C GLY A 134 -2.86 4.62 13.57
N SER A 135 -2.35 3.42 13.26
CA SER A 135 -1.66 2.56 14.23
C SER A 135 -0.14 2.74 14.19
N ARG A 136 0.51 2.34 15.30
CA ARG A 136 1.93 1.99 15.34
C ARG A 136 2.05 0.49 15.54
N ILE A 137 2.79 -0.18 14.67
CA ILE A 137 3.06 -1.61 14.73
C ILE A 137 4.55 -1.87 14.82
N ALA A 138 4.93 -2.96 15.49
CA ALA A 138 6.27 -3.53 15.44
C ALA A 138 6.24 -4.77 14.56
N ILE A 139 7.08 -4.78 13.52
CA ILE A 139 7.31 -5.95 12.69
C ILE A 139 8.71 -6.45 12.98
N VAL A 140 8.85 -7.70 13.35
CA VAL A 140 10.14 -8.39 13.42
C VAL A 140 10.23 -9.26 12.18
N GLY A 141 10.97 -8.76 11.19
CA GLY A 141 11.14 -9.43 9.91
C GLY A 141 12.19 -10.53 10.00
N SER A 142 11.88 -11.73 9.50
CA SER A 142 12.89 -12.77 9.34
C SER A 142 14.00 -12.32 8.39
N ALA A 143 15.20 -12.89 8.51
CA ALA A 143 16.31 -12.62 7.59
C ALA A 143 15.88 -12.80 6.11
N LYS A 144 15.09 -13.85 5.82
CA LYS A 144 14.56 -14.11 4.49
C LYS A 144 13.68 -12.97 3.98
N ASP A 145 12.74 -12.47 4.79
CA ASP A 145 11.77 -11.48 4.38
C ASP A 145 12.31 -10.05 4.43
N SER A 146 13.43 -9.83 5.15
CA SER A 146 14.06 -8.51 5.33
C SER A 146 15.16 -8.24 4.31
N HIS A 147 16.05 -9.21 4.07
CA HIS A 147 17.22 -9.06 3.19
C HIS A 147 17.59 -10.35 2.43
N ASN A 148 16.63 -11.25 2.23
CA ASN A 148 16.80 -12.54 1.53
C ASN A 148 17.87 -13.46 2.15
N GLY A 149 18.23 -13.28 3.42
CA GLY A 149 19.30 -14.01 4.09
C GLY A 149 20.71 -13.69 3.56
N VAL A 150 20.87 -12.55 2.89
CA VAL A 150 22.16 -12.09 2.36
C VAL A 150 22.85 -11.21 3.40
N ALA A 151 24.08 -11.57 3.78
CA ALA A 151 24.88 -10.74 4.67
C ALA A 151 25.40 -9.47 3.96
N ASP A 152 25.49 -8.38 4.71
CA ASP A 152 26.12 -7.14 4.26
C ASP A 152 27.11 -6.68 5.33
N ALA A 153 28.36 -7.08 5.16
CA ALA A 153 29.44 -6.75 6.12
C ALA A 153 29.72 -5.25 6.20
N THR A 154 29.43 -4.49 5.12
CA THR A 154 29.64 -3.03 5.10
C THR A 154 28.68 -2.33 6.06
N ASN A 155 27.46 -2.83 6.19
CA ASN A 155 26.44 -2.32 7.08
C ASN A 155 26.28 -3.13 8.38
N GLY A 156 27.19 -4.08 8.66
CA GLY A 156 27.16 -4.89 9.86
C GLY A 156 25.98 -5.87 9.93
N ILE A 157 25.48 -6.32 8.77
CA ILE A 157 24.33 -7.22 8.69
C ILE A 157 24.81 -8.67 8.49
N GLY A 158 24.49 -9.53 9.45
CA GLY A 158 24.69 -10.97 9.36
C GLY A 158 23.60 -11.65 8.51
N LYS A 159 23.91 -12.82 7.93
CA LYS A 159 22.97 -13.58 7.09
C LYS A 159 21.68 -14.01 7.79
N ASP A 160 21.71 -14.14 9.11
CA ASP A 160 20.61 -14.62 9.93
C ASP A 160 19.92 -13.46 10.72
N ASP A 161 20.34 -12.22 10.51
CA ASP A 161 19.84 -11.07 11.25
C ASP A 161 18.38 -10.79 10.92
N SER A 162 17.57 -10.63 11.94
CA SER A 162 16.22 -10.11 11.80
C SER A 162 16.24 -8.59 11.84
N PHE A 163 15.36 -7.95 11.04
CA PHE A 163 15.19 -6.49 11.14
C PHE A 163 13.95 -6.14 11.95
N ILE A 164 14.08 -5.12 12.76
CA ILE A 164 13.00 -4.58 13.58
C ILE A 164 12.47 -3.32 12.88
N TYR A 165 11.23 -3.39 12.40
CA TYR A 165 10.54 -2.27 11.79
C TYR A 165 9.49 -1.73 12.75
N VAL A 166 9.61 -0.46 13.12
CA VAL A 166 8.53 0.24 13.81
C VAL A 166 7.85 1.15 12.80
N VAL A 167 6.61 0.83 12.50
CA VAL A 167 5.84 1.45 11.41
C VAL A 167 4.68 2.24 11.98
N ASP A 168 4.60 3.54 11.63
CA ASP A 168 3.44 4.40 11.86
C ASP A 168 2.62 4.44 10.57
N VAL A 169 1.47 3.80 10.57
CA VAL A 169 0.57 3.77 9.41
C VAL A 169 -0.15 5.10 9.28
N LYS A 170 0.14 5.85 8.22
CA LYS A 170 -0.46 7.18 7.97
C LYS A 170 -1.76 7.11 7.18
N GLY A 171 -1.82 6.23 6.18
CA GLY A 171 -2.97 6.10 5.30
C GLY A 171 -2.89 4.88 4.40
N ALA A 172 -4.04 4.49 3.89
CA ALA A 172 -4.17 3.45 2.88
C ALA A 172 -5.05 3.98 1.74
N PHE A 173 -4.76 3.50 0.53
CA PHE A 173 -5.44 3.92 -0.69
C PHE A 173 -6.22 2.76 -1.31
N LEU A 174 -6.99 3.02 -2.35
CA LEU A 174 -7.70 1.97 -3.08
C LEU A 174 -6.71 0.95 -3.66
N ALA A 175 -7.05 -0.33 -3.61
CA ALA A 175 -6.23 -1.39 -4.23
C ALA A 175 -6.23 -1.31 -5.76
N LYS A 176 -7.36 -0.86 -6.34
CA LYS A 176 -7.61 -0.61 -7.77
C LYS A 176 -8.75 0.37 -7.92
N ALA A 177 -8.94 0.90 -9.12
CA ALA A 177 -10.10 1.74 -9.44
C ALA A 177 -11.42 1.00 -9.17
N ASN A 178 -12.34 1.65 -8.46
CA ASN A 178 -13.60 1.10 -7.99
C ASN A 178 -14.83 1.87 -8.50
N GLY A 179 -14.62 2.84 -9.39
CA GLY A 179 -15.70 3.64 -9.97
C GLY A 179 -16.65 2.85 -10.85
N ALA A 180 -17.79 3.47 -11.20
CA ALA A 180 -18.79 2.89 -12.08
C ALA A 180 -18.25 2.71 -13.51
N ASP A 181 -18.47 1.55 -14.11
CA ASP A 181 -18.06 1.24 -15.47
C ASP A 181 -18.69 2.23 -16.47
N GLN A 182 -17.92 2.64 -17.47
CA GLN A 182 -18.34 3.54 -18.52
C GLN A 182 -18.37 2.82 -19.87
N ILE A 183 -19.18 3.34 -20.79
CA ILE A 183 -19.32 2.77 -22.13
C ILE A 183 -17.98 2.98 -22.89
N PRO A 184 -17.40 1.92 -23.48
CA PRO A 184 -16.21 2.03 -24.31
C PRO A 184 -16.42 2.97 -25.51
N VAL A 185 -15.38 3.75 -25.83
CA VAL A 185 -15.39 4.64 -27.01
C VAL A 185 -14.85 3.88 -28.23
N ASN A 186 -15.59 3.93 -29.32
CA ASN A 186 -15.21 3.27 -30.58
C ASN A 186 -13.86 3.78 -31.11
N GLY A 187 -13.00 2.89 -31.58
CA GLY A 187 -11.68 3.25 -32.09
C GLY A 187 -10.60 3.42 -31.01
N MET A 188 -10.97 3.34 -29.73
CA MET A 188 -9.98 3.32 -28.64
C MET A 188 -9.52 1.88 -28.36
N PRO A 189 -8.32 1.69 -27.76
CA PRO A 189 -7.88 0.37 -27.31
C PRO A 189 -8.90 -0.31 -26.38
N ALA A 190 -9.09 -1.61 -26.59
CA ALA A 190 -9.94 -2.42 -25.73
C ALA A 190 -9.17 -2.87 -24.48
N ILE A 191 -9.83 -2.78 -23.32
CA ILE A 191 -9.22 -3.10 -22.02
C ILE A 191 -9.96 -4.26 -21.38
N VAL A 192 -9.21 -5.28 -20.94
CA VAL A 192 -9.70 -6.40 -20.14
C VAL A 192 -8.92 -6.42 -18.83
N LEU A 193 -9.61 -6.52 -17.70
CA LEU A 193 -8.98 -6.52 -16.39
C LEU A 193 -8.93 -7.94 -15.82
N THR A 194 -7.81 -8.29 -15.21
CA THR A 194 -7.70 -9.46 -14.35
C THR A 194 -8.44 -9.22 -13.01
N ALA A 195 -8.60 -10.25 -12.20
CA ALA A 195 -9.30 -10.14 -10.91
C ALA A 195 -8.65 -9.14 -9.95
N ASP A 196 -7.33 -9.00 -9.98
CA ASP A 196 -6.57 -8.02 -9.19
C ASP A 196 -6.58 -6.61 -9.78
N GLY A 197 -7.07 -6.44 -11.03
CA GLY A 197 -7.20 -5.16 -11.72
C GLY A 197 -6.12 -4.88 -12.76
N THR A 198 -5.16 -5.80 -12.97
CA THR A 198 -4.12 -5.63 -13.99
C THR A 198 -4.74 -5.54 -15.38
N PRO A 199 -4.48 -4.47 -16.16
CA PRO A 199 -5.09 -4.30 -17.47
C PRO A 199 -4.34 -5.05 -18.57
N GLY A 200 -5.07 -5.86 -19.34
CA GLY A 200 -4.69 -6.30 -20.67
C GLY A 200 -5.16 -5.29 -21.70
N ILE A 201 -4.29 -4.84 -22.60
CA ILE A 201 -4.55 -3.76 -23.55
C ILE A 201 -4.46 -4.30 -24.98
N SER A 202 -5.55 -4.17 -25.76
CA SER A 202 -5.60 -4.54 -27.18
C SER A 202 -5.72 -3.29 -28.03
N VAL A 203 -4.64 -2.94 -28.75
CA VAL A 203 -4.61 -1.76 -29.61
C VAL A 203 -5.23 -2.08 -30.97
N PRO A 204 -6.15 -1.26 -31.51
CA PRO A 204 -6.75 -1.46 -32.82
C PRO A 204 -5.70 -1.32 -33.95
N ALA A 205 -6.03 -1.82 -35.14
CA ALA A 205 -5.09 -1.86 -36.27
C ALA A 205 -4.92 -0.53 -37.02
N HIS A 206 -5.77 0.47 -36.76
CA HIS A 206 -5.64 1.77 -37.41
C HIS A 206 -4.53 2.64 -36.83
N THR A 207 -4.17 3.74 -37.47
CA THR A 207 -3.16 4.68 -37.00
C THR A 207 -3.57 5.35 -35.69
N ALA A 208 -2.57 5.64 -34.84
CA ALA A 208 -2.77 6.36 -33.58
C ALA A 208 -3.44 7.73 -33.78
N PRO A 209 -4.26 8.19 -32.85
CA PRO A 209 -4.77 9.56 -32.84
C PRO A 209 -3.63 10.59 -32.89
N LYS A 210 -3.79 11.66 -33.70
CA LYS A 210 -2.80 12.74 -33.81
C LYS A 210 -2.83 13.71 -32.63
N SER A 211 -3.89 13.68 -31.83
CA SER A 211 -4.04 14.49 -30.60
C SER A 211 -4.27 13.57 -29.41
N SER A 212 -3.93 14.08 -28.20
CA SER A 212 -4.21 13.34 -26.96
C SER A 212 -5.70 13.07 -26.84
N THR A 213 -6.05 11.81 -26.56
CA THR A 213 -7.41 11.36 -26.36
C THR A 213 -7.51 10.66 -25.03
N VAL A 214 -8.56 11.00 -24.25
CA VAL A 214 -8.81 10.42 -22.93
C VAL A 214 -10.20 9.81 -22.91
N ASN A 215 -10.30 8.59 -22.45
CA ASN A 215 -11.55 7.90 -22.18
C ASN A 215 -11.59 7.47 -20.72
N VAL A 216 -12.70 7.75 -20.03
CA VAL A 216 -12.93 7.25 -18.67
C VAL A 216 -13.53 5.85 -18.79
N LEU A 217 -12.81 4.86 -18.29
CA LEU A 217 -13.26 3.45 -18.27
C LEU A 217 -14.10 3.14 -17.02
N LYS A 218 -13.68 3.73 -15.88
CA LYS A 218 -14.45 3.71 -14.63
C LYS A 218 -14.51 5.12 -14.07
N LYS A 219 -15.70 5.57 -13.70
CA LYS A 219 -15.93 6.91 -13.14
C LYS A 219 -15.99 6.84 -11.62
N GLY A 220 -14.92 7.28 -10.96
CA GLY A 220 -14.85 7.39 -9.50
C GLY A 220 -15.72 8.53 -8.95
N ASP A 221 -15.98 8.49 -7.67
CA ASP A 221 -16.76 9.48 -6.91
C ASP A 221 -15.93 10.21 -5.83
N GLY A 222 -14.66 9.83 -5.66
CA GLY A 222 -13.76 10.43 -4.68
C GLY A 222 -13.34 11.87 -5.01
N ALA A 223 -12.28 12.35 -4.35
CA ALA A 223 -11.74 13.70 -4.52
C ALA A 223 -11.34 13.98 -5.98
N THR A 224 -11.60 15.20 -6.46
CA THR A 224 -11.17 15.64 -7.78
C THR A 224 -9.69 15.94 -7.81
N VAL A 225 -8.98 15.43 -8.81
CA VAL A 225 -7.57 15.65 -9.05
C VAL A 225 -7.32 17.08 -9.53
N LYS A 226 -6.35 17.73 -8.89
CA LYS A 226 -5.92 19.11 -9.22
C LYS A 226 -4.45 19.11 -9.65
N SER A 227 -4.01 20.21 -10.28
CA SER A 227 -2.58 20.46 -10.52
C SER A 227 -1.78 20.41 -9.23
N ASP A 228 -0.52 20.03 -9.35
CA ASP A 228 0.49 19.99 -8.27
C ASP A 228 0.22 19.01 -7.13
N GLN A 229 -0.89 18.25 -7.20
CA GLN A 229 -1.16 17.19 -6.23
C GLN A 229 -0.30 15.95 -6.47
N PHE A 230 0.06 15.30 -5.37
CA PHE A 230 0.65 13.96 -5.39
C PHE A 230 -0.47 12.91 -5.46
N LEU A 231 -0.45 12.09 -6.50
CA LEU A 231 -1.40 11.00 -6.68
C LEU A 231 -0.74 9.65 -6.43
N VAL A 232 -1.46 8.76 -5.76
CA VAL A 232 -1.16 7.34 -5.75
C VAL A 232 -1.90 6.71 -6.91
N VAL A 233 -1.15 6.08 -7.82
CA VAL A 233 -1.68 5.47 -9.03
C VAL A 233 -1.13 4.07 -9.24
N LYS A 234 -1.90 3.23 -9.96
CA LYS A 234 -1.38 2.07 -10.67
C LYS A 234 -1.64 2.26 -12.16
N TYR A 235 -0.72 1.80 -13.00
CA TYR A 235 -0.87 1.94 -14.43
C TYR A 235 -0.13 0.86 -15.21
N THR A 236 -0.54 0.69 -16.45
CA THR A 236 0.22 0.02 -17.52
C THR A 236 0.31 0.94 -18.70
N ALA A 237 1.50 1.02 -19.30
CA ALA A 237 1.78 1.84 -20.45
C ALA A 237 2.39 0.99 -21.58
N ILE A 238 1.83 1.09 -22.79
CA ILE A 238 2.29 0.38 -24.00
C ILE A 238 2.45 1.34 -25.17
N GLY A 239 3.30 0.98 -26.11
CA GLY A 239 3.36 1.68 -27.40
C GLY A 239 2.17 1.28 -28.30
N TRP A 240 1.64 2.24 -29.06
CA TRP A 240 0.52 1.99 -29.99
C TRP A 240 0.92 1.06 -31.14
N ASN A 241 2.06 1.35 -31.81
CA ASN A 241 2.54 0.55 -32.93
C ASN A 241 3.33 -0.68 -32.45
N SER A 242 4.19 -0.51 -31.48
CA SER A 242 5.02 -1.58 -30.93
C SER A 242 4.22 -2.63 -30.18
N LYS A 243 3.07 -2.24 -29.57
CA LYS A 243 2.21 -3.10 -28.72
C LYS A 243 2.96 -3.74 -27.54
N THR A 244 4.13 -3.18 -27.19
CA THR A 244 4.94 -3.66 -26.06
C THR A 244 4.74 -2.79 -24.83
N VAL A 245 4.69 -3.43 -23.66
CA VAL A 245 4.69 -2.72 -22.37
C VAL A 245 6.07 -2.10 -22.17
N PHE A 246 6.12 -0.79 -22.00
CA PHE A 246 7.37 -0.09 -21.70
C PHE A 246 7.42 0.35 -20.23
N ASP A 247 6.28 0.41 -19.55
CA ASP A 247 6.20 0.70 -18.11
C ASP A 247 4.93 0.14 -17.49
N SER A 248 5.02 -0.41 -16.26
CA SER A 248 3.88 -0.92 -15.53
C SER A 248 4.17 -1.04 -14.04
N THR A 249 3.29 -0.51 -13.21
CA THR A 249 3.34 -0.67 -11.75
C THR A 249 2.76 -2.01 -11.28
N TRP A 250 2.07 -2.72 -12.15
CA TRP A 250 1.47 -4.01 -11.83
C TRP A 250 2.48 -5.15 -11.81
N THR A 251 3.56 -5.03 -12.59
CA THR A 251 4.62 -6.04 -12.67
C THR A 251 5.30 -6.27 -11.33
N ASP A 252 5.55 -5.18 -10.59
CA ASP A 252 6.24 -5.23 -9.29
C ASP A 252 5.27 -5.24 -8.11
N HIS A 253 3.96 -5.32 -8.39
CA HIS A 253 2.89 -5.24 -7.40
C HIS A 253 2.97 -3.97 -6.52
N GLN A 254 3.57 -2.89 -7.01
CA GLN A 254 3.70 -1.61 -6.30
C GLN A 254 2.81 -0.56 -6.95
N ALA A 255 2.33 0.39 -6.14
CA ALA A 255 1.77 1.62 -6.67
C ALA A 255 2.88 2.67 -6.81
N SER A 256 2.64 3.68 -7.61
CA SER A 256 3.53 4.82 -7.78
C SER A 256 2.92 6.09 -7.22
N VAL A 257 3.76 6.98 -6.69
CA VAL A 257 3.36 8.36 -6.38
C VAL A 257 3.86 9.26 -7.50
N ILE A 258 2.96 9.97 -8.15
CA ILE A 258 3.28 10.95 -9.19
C ILE A 258 2.79 12.33 -8.79
N GLN A 259 3.57 13.37 -9.06
CA GLN A 259 3.10 14.77 -8.90
C GLN A 259 2.57 15.27 -10.23
N VAL A 260 1.29 15.59 -10.28
CA VAL A 260 0.62 16.09 -11.49
C VAL A 260 1.18 17.45 -11.88
N GLY A 261 1.66 17.58 -13.12
CA GLY A 261 2.24 18.82 -13.62
C GLY A 261 3.75 18.96 -13.35
N SER A 262 4.39 18.01 -12.65
CA SER A 262 5.85 18.01 -12.47
C SER A 262 6.60 17.69 -13.77
N ALA A 263 7.89 18.02 -13.81
CA ALA A 263 8.77 17.72 -14.96
C ALA A 263 8.97 16.19 -15.17
N THR A 264 8.71 15.38 -14.15
CA THR A 264 8.84 13.90 -14.19
C THR A 264 7.59 13.20 -14.71
N VAL A 265 6.49 13.93 -14.97
CA VAL A 265 5.25 13.41 -15.54
C VAL A 265 4.98 14.13 -16.87
N SER A 266 4.71 13.37 -17.94
CA SER A 266 4.44 13.99 -19.24
C SER A 266 3.25 14.96 -19.17
N THR A 267 3.34 16.03 -19.99
CA THR A 267 2.27 17.04 -20.03
C THR A 267 0.94 16.47 -20.48
N GLY A 268 0.97 15.47 -21.38
CA GLY A 268 -0.24 14.77 -21.84
C GLY A 268 -0.89 13.97 -20.73
N LEU A 269 -0.10 13.21 -19.94
CA LEU A 269 -0.61 12.43 -18.83
C LEU A 269 -1.15 13.34 -17.71
N SER A 270 -0.42 14.40 -17.36
CA SER A 270 -0.88 15.40 -16.38
C SER A 270 -2.25 15.99 -16.75
N LYS A 271 -2.42 16.40 -18.03
CA LYS A 271 -3.70 16.90 -18.53
C LYS A 271 -4.81 15.86 -18.52
N ALA A 272 -4.48 14.59 -18.78
CA ALA A 272 -5.45 13.49 -18.75
C ALA A 272 -5.97 13.21 -17.33
N LEU A 273 -5.15 13.45 -16.31
CA LEU A 273 -5.47 13.19 -14.90
C LEU A 273 -6.21 14.35 -14.24
N ILE A 274 -5.90 15.59 -14.58
CA ILE A 274 -6.55 16.77 -14.00
C ILE A 274 -8.06 16.74 -14.26
N GLY A 275 -8.87 16.99 -13.22
CA GLY A 275 -10.33 16.94 -13.28
C GLY A 275 -10.94 15.55 -13.12
N GLN A 276 -10.15 14.48 -13.20
CA GLN A 276 -10.61 13.13 -12.86
C GLN A 276 -10.85 13.01 -11.35
N ARG A 277 -11.51 11.92 -10.95
CA ARG A 277 -11.79 11.66 -9.54
C ARG A 277 -11.03 10.43 -9.05
N VAL A 278 -10.67 10.41 -7.78
CA VAL A 278 -10.17 9.20 -7.10
C VAL A 278 -11.20 8.08 -7.27
N GLY A 279 -10.72 6.88 -7.56
CA GLY A 279 -11.52 5.71 -7.92
C GLY A 279 -11.78 5.57 -9.43
N SER A 280 -11.37 6.56 -10.25
CA SER A 280 -11.47 6.46 -11.70
C SER A 280 -10.37 5.57 -12.28
N GLN A 281 -10.70 4.90 -13.39
CA GLN A 281 -9.76 4.32 -14.34
C GLN A 281 -9.87 5.06 -15.66
N ILE A 282 -8.76 5.55 -16.17
CA ILE A 282 -8.71 6.25 -17.46
C ILE A 282 -7.84 5.51 -18.47
N LEU A 283 -8.22 5.60 -19.73
CA LEU A 283 -7.42 5.23 -20.89
C LEU A 283 -6.99 6.52 -21.58
N ALA A 284 -5.70 6.77 -21.67
CA ALA A 284 -5.13 7.93 -22.36
C ALA A 284 -4.26 7.45 -23.51
N VAL A 285 -4.52 7.98 -24.72
CA VAL A 285 -3.66 7.80 -25.90
C VAL A 285 -2.97 9.13 -26.15
N LEU A 286 -1.65 9.14 -26.05
CA LEU A 286 -0.81 10.33 -26.10
C LEU A 286 0.13 10.25 -27.30
N PRO A 287 0.08 11.19 -28.26
CA PRO A 287 1.11 11.30 -29.30
C PRO A 287 2.51 11.47 -28.69
N PRO A 288 3.61 11.15 -29.41
CA PRO A 288 4.97 11.14 -28.87
C PRO A 288 5.34 12.41 -28.09
N LYS A 289 5.08 13.59 -28.64
CA LYS A 289 5.34 14.88 -27.96
C LYS A 289 4.58 15.06 -26.65
N ALA A 290 3.36 14.54 -26.56
CA ALA A 290 2.53 14.64 -25.35
C ALA A 290 2.90 13.57 -24.32
N ALA A 291 3.45 12.43 -24.77
CA ALA A 291 3.93 11.34 -23.92
C ALA A 291 5.34 11.59 -23.38
N ALA A 292 6.12 12.45 -24.01
CA ALA A 292 7.48 12.77 -23.59
C ALA A 292 7.48 13.44 -22.20
N VAL A 293 8.47 13.05 -21.40
CA VAL A 293 8.73 13.62 -20.06
C VAL A 293 9.80 14.69 -20.19
N ALA A 294 9.59 15.85 -19.57
CA ALA A 294 10.40 17.04 -19.81
C ALA A 294 11.87 16.89 -19.40
N ASP A 295 12.15 16.10 -18.36
CA ASP A 295 13.52 15.82 -17.87
C ASP A 295 14.22 14.66 -18.60
N GLY A 296 13.56 14.05 -19.59
CA GLY A 296 14.10 12.92 -20.36
C GLY A 296 14.10 11.58 -19.61
N SER A 297 13.57 11.50 -18.39
CA SER A 297 13.52 10.27 -17.60
C SER A 297 12.42 9.31 -18.05
N GLY A 298 11.53 9.74 -18.95
CA GLY A 298 10.37 8.98 -19.40
C GLY A 298 10.77 7.75 -20.22
N LYS A 299 10.05 6.66 -20.02
CA LYS A 299 10.22 5.38 -20.74
C LYS A 299 9.40 5.30 -22.03
N ALA A 300 8.55 6.31 -22.33
CA ALA A 300 7.73 6.32 -23.53
C ALA A 300 8.60 6.34 -24.81
N PRO A 301 8.29 5.51 -25.82
CA PRO A 301 9.03 5.51 -27.07
C PRO A 301 8.95 6.87 -27.76
N ALA A 302 10.09 7.35 -28.30
CA ALA A 302 10.19 8.68 -28.90
C ALA A 302 9.33 8.84 -30.17
N ASP A 303 9.17 7.76 -30.94
CA ASP A 303 8.51 7.76 -32.25
C ASP A 303 7.17 7.01 -32.26
N ASP A 304 6.66 6.61 -31.09
CA ASP A 304 5.39 5.88 -30.97
C ASP A 304 4.43 6.61 -30.05
N ALA A 305 3.14 6.53 -30.34
CA ALA A 305 2.12 7.02 -29.41
C ALA A 305 2.06 6.09 -28.18
N ALA A 306 1.93 6.67 -27.02
CA ALA A 306 1.82 5.93 -25.77
C ALA A 306 0.35 5.73 -25.36
N VAL A 307 0.00 4.53 -24.97
CA VAL A 307 -1.30 4.15 -24.44
C VAL A 307 -1.13 3.88 -22.94
N TYR A 308 -1.79 4.66 -22.10
CA TYR A 308 -1.81 4.50 -20.65
C TYR A 308 -3.18 4.04 -20.18
N VAL A 309 -3.23 3.02 -19.35
CA VAL A 309 -4.38 2.70 -18.51
C VAL A 309 -3.99 2.99 -17.08
N VAL A 310 -4.68 3.95 -16.45
CA VAL A 310 -4.31 4.48 -15.12
C VAL A 310 -5.46 4.36 -14.15
N ASP A 311 -5.23 3.72 -13.01
CA ASP A 311 -6.09 3.70 -11.84
C ASP A 311 -5.67 4.83 -10.89
N ILE A 312 -6.60 5.73 -10.57
CA ILE A 312 -6.39 6.83 -9.61
C ILE A 312 -6.84 6.36 -8.24
N LEU A 313 -5.87 6.00 -7.37
CA LEU A 313 -6.13 5.31 -6.12
C LEU A 313 -6.30 6.25 -4.93
N GLY A 314 -5.74 7.46 -5.02
CA GLY A 314 -5.86 8.47 -3.97
C GLY A 314 -5.01 9.69 -4.21
N VAL A 315 -5.19 10.70 -3.34
CA VAL A 315 -4.33 11.87 -3.24
C VAL A 315 -3.45 11.68 -2.00
N ALA A 316 -2.13 11.68 -2.19
CA ALA A 316 -1.17 11.70 -1.10
C ALA A 316 -0.97 13.15 -0.68
N GLY A 317 -1.48 13.51 0.51
CA GLY A 317 -1.42 14.87 1.05
C GLY A 317 -0.05 15.29 1.55
#